data_dc661315f211a6394ea617e45e06a71b
#
_entry.id   dc661315f211a6394ea617e45e06a71b
#
_cell.length_a   1.000
_cell.length_b   1.000
_cell.length_c   1.000
_cell.angle_alpha   90.00
_cell.angle_beta   90.00
_cell.angle_gamma   90.00
#
_symmetry.space_group_name_H-M   'P 1'
#
loop_
_entity.id
_entity.type
_entity.pdbx_description
1 polymer ?
#
loop_
_entity_poly.entity_id
_entity_poly.type
_entity_poly.pdbx_seq_one_letter_code
_entity_poly.pdbx_strand_id
1 'polypeptide(L)'
;MTTAPVVYHYHGQTGELLGTGFADPDPMNPDKWLVPGLATLAEPPAPVEGCVACRIEHTRWELLEDNRGTIYSTDSGQPREHAELGPLPEGFTTQPRPTLHHTWQEGAWAFDEESARTAFISAAVLERNRLQAEATARIAPLQDAADLEDTTEAERVELDAWKRYRIALNRVSLQDSYPKAIQWPSSPA
;
A
#
# COMPACT_ATOMS: atom_id res chain seq x y z
N MET A 1 31.31 6.74 -51.17
CA MET A 1 31.56 6.66 -49.73
C MET A 1 30.35 5.93 -49.16
N THR A 2 30.54 4.75 -48.61
CA THR A 2 29.50 4.01 -47.89
C THR A 2 29.20 4.73 -46.58
N THR A 3 27.92 4.98 -46.29
CA THR A 3 27.49 5.60 -45.04
C THR A 3 27.76 4.66 -43.88
N ALA A 4 28.27 5.19 -42.77
CA ALA A 4 28.49 4.39 -41.57
C ALA A 4 27.22 3.71 -41.10
N PRO A 5 27.23 2.39 -40.86
CA PRO A 5 26.05 1.68 -40.37
C PRO A 5 25.72 2.10 -38.93
N VAL A 6 24.41 2.14 -38.64
CA VAL A 6 23.93 2.38 -37.28
C VAL A 6 24.27 1.19 -36.40
N VAL A 7 24.74 1.47 -35.19
CA VAL A 7 24.98 0.47 -34.14
C VAL A 7 24.11 0.79 -32.91
N TYR A 8 23.73 -0.25 -32.20
CA TYR A 8 22.91 -0.18 -30.98
C TYR A 8 23.75 -0.62 -29.81
N HIS A 9 24.02 0.32 -28.89
CA HIS A 9 24.80 0.08 -27.70
C HIS A 9 23.95 -0.51 -26.59
N TYR A 10 24.51 -1.45 -25.84
CA TYR A 10 23.81 -2.09 -24.74
C TYR A 10 24.70 -2.21 -23.50
N HIS A 11 24.05 -2.29 -22.32
CA HIS A 11 24.75 -2.41 -21.04
C HIS A 11 25.35 -3.82 -20.89
N GLY A 12 26.63 -3.90 -20.48
CA GLY A 12 27.38 -5.16 -20.49
C GLY A 12 26.87 -6.22 -19.51
N GLN A 13 26.20 -5.83 -18.44
CA GLN A 13 25.67 -6.76 -17.42
C GLN A 13 24.18 -7.02 -17.61
N THR A 14 23.37 -5.98 -17.84
CA THR A 14 21.92 -6.10 -17.94
C THR A 14 21.42 -6.30 -19.37
N GLY A 15 22.26 -6.02 -20.35
CA GLY A 15 21.88 -6.07 -21.75
C GLY A 15 20.98 -4.93 -22.23
N GLU A 16 20.58 -4.01 -21.34
CA GLU A 16 19.67 -2.90 -21.66
C GLU A 16 20.19 -2.05 -22.82
N LEU A 17 19.31 -1.68 -23.74
CA LEU A 17 19.62 -0.72 -24.79
C LEU A 17 19.98 0.64 -24.18
N LEU A 18 21.18 1.13 -24.48
CA LEU A 18 21.67 2.43 -24.02
C LEU A 18 21.43 3.55 -25.03
N GLY A 19 21.34 3.20 -26.30
CA GLY A 19 21.15 4.15 -27.39
C GLY A 19 21.76 3.70 -28.71
N THR A 20 21.77 4.61 -29.66
CA THR A 20 22.30 4.36 -31.02
C THR A 20 23.56 5.19 -31.28
N GLY A 21 24.41 4.68 -32.16
CA GLY A 21 25.59 5.35 -32.64
C GLY A 21 25.91 4.94 -34.07
N PHE A 22 27.12 5.16 -34.50
CA PHE A 22 27.62 4.71 -35.80
C PHE A 22 28.85 3.82 -35.60
N ALA A 23 29.01 2.86 -36.48
CA ALA A 23 30.23 2.03 -36.51
C ALA A 23 31.45 2.89 -36.88
N ASP A 24 32.63 2.55 -36.34
CA ASP A 24 33.85 3.23 -36.58
C ASP A 24 34.48 2.80 -37.92
N PRO A 25 35.14 3.69 -38.69
CA PRO A 25 35.86 3.26 -39.87
C PRO A 25 37.06 2.36 -39.50
N ASP A 26 37.25 1.31 -40.24
CA ASP A 26 38.43 0.44 -40.06
C ASP A 26 39.70 1.13 -40.61
N PRO A 27 40.69 1.47 -39.75
CA PRO A 27 41.91 2.12 -40.21
C PRO A 27 42.75 1.31 -41.18
N MET A 28 42.56 -0.01 -41.20
CA MET A 28 43.33 -0.94 -42.07
C MET A 28 42.58 -1.28 -43.36
N ASN A 29 41.25 -1.05 -43.38
CA ASN A 29 40.37 -1.36 -44.51
C ASN A 29 39.30 -0.25 -44.67
N PRO A 30 39.56 0.77 -45.49
CA PRO A 30 38.65 1.93 -45.63
C PRO A 30 37.21 1.61 -46.09
N ASP A 31 36.99 0.42 -46.61
CA ASP A 31 35.67 -0.04 -47.04
C ASP A 31 34.92 -0.88 -45.98
N LYS A 32 35.52 -1.03 -44.78
CA LYS A 32 34.97 -1.81 -43.68
C LYS A 32 34.66 -0.91 -42.46
N TRP A 33 33.74 -1.40 -41.66
CA TRP A 33 33.32 -0.74 -40.42
C TRP A 33 33.57 -1.66 -39.23
N LEU A 34 34.03 -1.07 -38.16
CA LEU A 34 34.23 -1.74 -36.86
C LEU A 34 33.05 -1.46 -35.95
N VAL A 35 32.42 -2.52 -35.47
CA VAL A 35 31.35 -2.41 -34.48
C VAL A 35 32.04 -2.29 -33.11
N PRO A 36 31.75 -1.22 -32.32
CA PRO A 36 32.30 -1.07 -30.97
C PRO A 36 31.95 -2.23 -30.04
N GLY A 37 32.73 -2.44 -29.01
CA GLY A 37 32.39 -3.38 -27.96
C GLY A 37 31.07 -3.01 -27.28
N LEU A 38 30.26 -4.00 -26.91
CA LEU A 38 28.93 -3.81 -26.36
C LEU A 38 27.98 -3.02 -27.28
N ALA A 39 28.16 -3.20 -28.59
CA ALA A 39 27.27 -2.70 -29.63
C ALA A 39 26.94 -3.81 -30.65
N THR A 40 25.88 -3.65 -31.41
CA THR A 40 25.44 -4.58 -32.45
C THR A 40 24.82 -3.84 -33.62
N LEU A 41 24.88 -4.43 -34.80
CA LEU A 41 24.14 -3.98 -36.00
C LEU A 41 22.66 -4.45 -36.01
N ALA A 42 22.31 -5.42 -35.15
CA ALA A 42 20.96 -5.91 -35.07
C ALA A 42 20.06 -4.86 -34.44
N GLU A 43 19.01 -4.47 -35.14
CA GLU A 43 18.04 -3.49 -34.66
C GLU A 43 17.22 -4.06 -33.50
N PRO A 44 17.03 -3.29 -32.40
CA PRO A 44 16.17 -3.70 -31.32
C PRO A 44 14.69 -3.67 -31.76
N PRO A 45 13.80 -4.41 -31.07
CA PRO A 45 12.38 -4.33 -31.32
C PRO A 45 11.85 -2.90 -31.02
N ALA A 46 10.72 -2.56 -31.63
CA ALA A 46 10.05 -1.28 -31.39
C ALA A 46 9.74 -1.13 -29.88
N PRO A 47 9.88 0.09 -29.32
CA PRO A 47 9.57 0.35 -27.91
C PRO A 47 8.12 -0.03 -27.58
N VAL A 48 7.94 -0.69 -26.44
CA VAL A 48 6.63 -1.02 -25.86
C VAL A 48 6.59 -0.39 -24.45
N GLU A 49 5.47 0.25 -24.13
CA GLU A 49 5.29 0.85 -22.80
C GLU A 49 5.41 -0.21 -21.70
N GLY A 50 6.14 0.10 -20.65
CA GLY A 50 6.43 -0.81 -19.54
C GLY A 50 7.44 -1.92 -19.87
N CYS A 51 8.14 -1.84 -21.02
CA CYS A 51 9.17 -2.81 -21.40
C CYS A 51 10.48 -2.14 -21.76
N VAL A 52 11.58 -2.84 -21.58
CA VAL A 52 12.92 -2.45 -21.97
C VAL A 52 13.50 -3.46 -22.93
N ALA A 53 14.12 -2.98 -24.04
CA ALA A 53 14.83 -3.86 -24.95
C ALA A 53 16.18 -4.28 -24.35
N CYS A 54 16.38 -5.58 -24.18
CA CYS A 54 17.57 -6.16 -23.61
C CYS A 54 18.24 -7.13 -24.59
N ARG A 55 19.57 -7.06 -24.65
CA ARG A 55 20.41 -7.97 -25.44
C ARG A 55 20.72 -9.22 -24.61
N ILE A 56 19.93 -10.28 -24.84
CA ILE A 56 20.06 -11.54 -24.09
C ILE A 56 21.27 -12.32 -24.60
N GLU A 57 22.13 -12.75 -23.68
CA GLU A 57 23.37 -13.52 -23.95
C GLU A 57 24.24 -12.91 -25.07
N HIS A 58 24.15 -11.58 -25.25
CA HIS A 58 24.81 -10.82 -26.33
C HIS A 58 24.41 -11.28 -27.76
N THR A 59 23.35 -12.08 -27.92
CA THR A 59 22.96 -12.70 -29.20
C THR A 59 21.72 -12.11 -29.83
N ARG A 60 20.66 -11.90 -29.06
CA ARG A 60 19.35 -11.46 -29.55
C ARG A 60 18.75 -10.37 -28.68
N TRP A 61 17.88 -9.55 -29.26
CA TRP A 61 17.07 -8.60 -28.52
C TRP A 61 15.79 -9.26 -28.04
N GLU A 62 15.40 -8.97 -26.79
CA GLU A 62 14.11 -9.29 -26.22
C GLU A 62 13.56 -8.05 -25.50
N LEU A 63 12.23 -7.93 -25.47
CA LEU A 63 11.54 -6.97 -24.62
C LEU A 63 11.29 -7.64 -23.28
N LEU A 64 11.84 -7.06 -22.22
CA LEU A 64 11.59 -7.47 -20.85
C LEU A 64 10.69 -6.43 -20.17
N GLU A 65 9.76 -6.88 -19.35
CA GLU A 65 8.94 -6.00 -18.52
C GLU A 65 9.83 -5.18 -17.59
N ASP A 66 9.54 -3.89 -17.45
CA ASP A 66 10.21 -3.02 -16.46
C ASP A 66 9.30 -2.83 -15.25
N ASN A 67 9.41 -3.76 -14.32
CA ASN A 67 8.71 -3.75 -13.04
C ASN A 67 9.61 -3.22 -11.91
N ARG A 68 10.69 -2.52 -12.24
CA ARG A 68 11.60 -1.94 -11.24
C ARG A 68 10.93 -0.81 -10.46
N GLY A 69 11.27 -0.72 -9.18
CA GLY A 69 10.69 0.23 -8.24
C GLY A 69 10.01 -0.46 -7.08
N THR A 70 9.05 0.21 -6.47
CA THR A 70 8.33 -0.34 -5.33
C THR A 70 7.26 -1.33 -5.78
N ILE A 71 7.36 -2.56 -5.29
CA ILE A 71 6.34 -3.62 -5.45
C ILE A 71 5.75 -3.97 -4.09
N TYR A 72 4.56 -4.54 -4.08
CA TYR A 72 3.79 -4.83 -2.87
C TYR A 72 3.46 -6.31 -2.78
N SER A 73 3.65 -6.91 -1.60
CA SER A 73 3.20 -8.29 -1.34
C SER A 73 1.68 -8.39 -1.46
N THR A 74 1.18 -9.33 -2.24
CA THR A 74 -0.27 -9.59 -2.40
C THR A 74 -0.90 -10.17 -1.14
N ASP A 75 -0.11 -10.74 -0.23
CA ASP A 75 -0.56 -11.27 1.06
C ASP A 75 -0.65 -10.16 2.12
N SER A 76 0.46 -9.46 2.36
CA SER A 76 0.56 -8.49 3.46
C SER A 76 0.34 -7.03 3.04
N GLY A 77 0.48 -6.69 1.76
CA GLY A 77 0.49 -5.33 1.24
C GLY A 77 1.78 -4.56 1.56
N GLN A 78 2.80 -5.23 2.14
CA GLN A 78 4.06 -4.57 2.49
C GLN A 78 4.86 -4.20 1.24
N PRO A 79 5.44 -2.99 1.18
CA PRO A 79 6.28 -2.57 0.07
C PRO A 79 7.65 -3.24 0.12
N ARG A 80 8.24 -3.45 -1.06
CA ARG A 80 9.62 -3.89 -1.25
C ARG A 80 10.19 -3.26 -2.52
N GLU A 81 11.47 -2.88 -2.49
CA GLU A 81 12.17 -2.45 -3.69
C GLU A 81 12.51 -3.66 -4.59
N HIS A 82 12.28 -3.48 -5.89
CA HIS A 82 12.56 -4.45 -6.94
C HIS A 82 13.45 -3.79 -8.00
N ALA A 83 14.58 -4.42 -8.31
CA ALA A 83 15.59 -3.86 -9.22
C ALA A 83 15.77 -4.68 -10.51
N GLU A 84 15.08 -5.81 -10.63
CA GLU A 84 15.26 -6.74 -11.74
C GLU A 84 14.29 -6.43 -12.88
N LEU A 85 14.75 -6.64 -14.12
CA LEU A 85 13.89 -6.64 -15.31
C LEU A 85 13.21 -7.99 -15.49
N GLY A 86 12.03 -7.98 -16.05
CA GLY A 86 11.24 -9.18 -16.32
C GLY A 86 9.96 -9.23 -15.51
N PRO A 87 9.28 -10.39 -15.48
CA PRO A 87 8.02 -10.55 -14.79
C PRO A 87 8.17 -10.35 -13.28
N LEU A 88 7.10 -9.84 -12.66
CA LEU A 88 7.07 -9.72 -11.20
C LEU A 88 7.26 -11.08 -10.53
N PRO A 89 7.97 -11.12 -9.39
CA PRO A 89 8.01 -12.31 -8.54
C PRO A 89 6.61 -12.75 -8.11
N GLU A 90 6.41 -14.05 -7.96
CA GLU A 90 5.15 -14.60 -7.46
C GLU A 90 4.79 -13.99 -6.09
N GLY A 91 3.52 -13.65 -5.89
CA GLY A 91 3.05 -13.02 -4.67
C GLY A 91 3.30 -11.51 -4.57
N PHE A 92 3.64 -10.85 -5.68
CA PHE A 92 3.85 -9.39 -5.71
C PHE A 92 3.03 -8.71 -6.82
N THR A 93 2.76 -7.43 -6.61
CA THR A 93 2.07 -6.54 -7.54
C THR A 93 2.68 -5.14 -7.49
N THR A 94 2.54 -4.37 -8.56
CA THR A 94 2.89 -2.94 -8.57
C THR A 94 1.82 -2.05 -7.93
N GLN A 95 0.64 -2.60 -7.64
CA GLN A 95 -0.48 -1.87 -7.07
C GLN A 95 -0.38 -1.80 -5.54
N PRO A 96 -0.33 -0.61 -4.91
CA PRO A 96 -0.33 -0.49 -3.47
C PRO A 96 -1.67 -0.94 -2.89
N ARG A 97 -1.64 -1.59 -1.70
CA ARG A 97 -2.84 -1.98 -0.98
C ARG A 97 -3.57 -0.72 -0.48
N PRO A 98 -4.84 -0.48 -0.89
CA PRO A 98 -5.53 0.77 -0.54
C PRO A 98 -5.80 0.93 0.96
N THR A 99 -6.21 -0.13 1.65
CA THR A 99 -6.41 -0.18 3.11
C THR A 99 -6.15 -1.58 3.65
N LEU A 100 -6.07 -1.70 4.97
CA LEU A 100 -5.92 -3.00 5.66
C LEU A 100 -7.10 -3.96 5.42
N HIS A 101 -8.23 -3.44 4.92
CA HIS A 101 -9.44 -4.21 4.62
C HIS A 101 -9.54 -4.61 3.14
N HIS A 102 -8.44 -4.60 2.41
CA HIS A 102 -8.38 -5.15 1.05
C HIS A 102 -7.60 -6.45 1.05
N THR A 103 -8.08 -7.42 0.31
CA THR A 103 -7.42 -8.71 0.03
C THR A 103 -7.14 -8.82 -1.46
N TRP A 104 -6.03 -9.48 -1.82
CA TRP A 104 -5.68 -9.68 -3.22
C TRP A 104 -6.49 -10.84 -3.79
N GLN A 105 -7.28 -10.57 -4.82
CA GLN A 105 -8.14 -11.56 -5.49
C GLN A 105 -8.18 -11.29 -6.99
N GLU A 106 -8.00 -12.32 -7.79
CA GLU A 106 -8.13 -12.25 -9.26
C GLU A 106 -7.33 -11.11 -9.91
N GLY A 107 -6.13 -10.79 -9.38
CA GLY A 107 -5.26 -9.76 -9.96
C GLY A 107 -5.56 -8.32 -9.51
N ALA A 108 -6.39 -8.12 -8.49
CA ALA A 108 -6.72 -6.80 -7.94
C ALA A 108 -6.95 -6.84 -6.43
N TRP A 109 -6.89 -5.65 -5.78
CA TRP A 109 -7.26 -5.49 -4.38
C TRP A 109 -8.78 -5.37 -4.24
N ALA A 110 -9.42 -6.39 -3.70
CA ALA A 110 -10.84 -6.41 -3.38
C ALA A 110 -11.08 -5.96 -1.93
N PHE A 111 -12.09 -5.11 -1.72
CA PHE A 111 -12.46 -4.66 -0.37
C PHE A 111 -13.21 -5.77 0.36
N ASP A 112 -12.74 -6.14 1.55
CA ASP A 112 -13.35 -7.14 2.43
C ASP A 112 -14.28 -6.43 3.43
N GLU A 113 -15.57 -6.38 3.11
CA GLU A 113 -16.58 -5.74 3.95
C GLU A 113 -16.75 -6.41 5.31
N GLU A 114 -16.62 -7.74 5.38
CA GLU A 114 -16.80 -8.49 6.62
C GLU A 114 -15.64 -8.25 7.59
N SER A 115 -14.40 -8.31 7.07
CA SER A 115 -13.20 -7.96 7.84
C SER A 115 -13.26 -6.52 8.34
N ALA A 116 -13.64 -5.57 7.47
CA ALA A 116 -13.80 -4.17 7.84
C ALA A 116 -14.86 -3.98 8.93
N ARG A 117 -16.02 -4.61 8.77
CA ARG A 117 -17.11 -4.54 9.76
C ARG A 117 -16.68 -5.11 11.11
N THR A 118 -16.01 -6.24 11.12
CA THR A 118 -15.50 -6.88 12.34
C THR A 118 -14.50 -5.98 13.06
N ALA A 119 -13.60 -5.34 12.33
CA ALA A 119 -12.63 -4.39 12.90
C ALA A 119 -13.32 -3.17 13.50
N PHE A 120 -14.32 -2.58 12.81
CA PHE A 120 -15.10 -1.46 13.35
C PHE A 120 -15.88 -1.83 14.61
N ILE A 121 -16.51 -3.02 14.65
CA ILE A 121 -17.18 -3.52 15.86
C ILE A 121 -16.21 -3.67 17.01
N SER A 122 -15.04 -4.27 16.78
CA SER A 122 -14.02 -4.46 17.81
C SER A 122 -13.52 -3.14 18.37
N ALA A 123 -13.26 -2.16 17.51
CA ALA A 123 -12.85 -0.82 17.92
C ALA A 123 -13.96 -0.10 18.73
N ALA A 124 -15.21 -0.23 18.29
CA ALA A 124 -16.36 0.35 18.98
C ALA A 124 -16.56 -0.25 20.38
N VAL A 125 -16.40 -1.58 20.51
CA VAL A 125 -16.49 -2.27 21.80
C VAL A 125 -15.38 -1.84 22.74
N LEU A 126 -14.15 -1.72 22.24
CA LEU A 126 -13.00 -1.28 23.04
C LEU A 126 -13.22 0.14 23.59
N GLU A 127 -13.63 1.07 22.73
CA GLU A 127 -13.88 2.46 23.15
C GLU A 127 -15.08 2.57 24.10
N ARG A 128 -16.17 1.86 23.83
CA ARG A 128 -17.31 1.80 24.75
C ARG A 128 -16.89 1.32 26.13
N ASN A 129 -16.09 0.24 26.22
CA ASN A 129 -15.63 -0.33 27.49
C ASN A 129 -14.74 0.65 28.24
N ARG A 130 -13.87 1.40 27.55
CA ARG A 130 -13.03 2.47 28.13
C ARG A 130 -13.90 3.55 28.76
N LEU A 131 -14.89 4.07 28.01
CA LEU A 131 -15.80 5.11 28.48
C LEU A 131 -16.71 4.63 29.62
N GLN A 132 -17.13 3.37 29.60
CA GLN A 132 -17.90 2.78 30.70
C GLN A 132 -17.08 2.62 31.99
N ALA A 133 -15.81 2.27 31.87
CA ALA A 133 -14.91 2.19 33.03
C ALA A 133 -14.73 3.57 33.67
N GLU A 134 -14.56 4.62 32.86
CA GLU A 134 -14.50 6.00 33.31
C GLU A 134 -15.79 6.43 34.04
N ALA A 135 -16.95 6.19 33.40
CA ALA A 135 -18.25 6.49 34.01
C ALA A 135 -18.45 5.74 35.35
N THR A 136 -18.03 4.49 35.41
CA THR A 136 -18.15 3.68 36.65
C THR A 136 -17.27 4.22 37.76
N ALA A 137 -16.04 4.65 37.45
CA ALA A 137 -15.14 5.26 38.41
C ALA A 137 -15.69 6.58 38.99
N ARG A 138 -16.40 7.37 38.15
CA ARG A 138 -17.06 8.60 38.60
C ARG A 138 -18.33 8.34 39.41
N ILE A 139 -19.10 7.34 39.03
CA ILE A 139 -20.34 6.98 39.72
C ILE A 139 -20.07 6.42 41.14
N ALA A 140 -19.03 5.62 41.32
CA ALA A 140 -18.81 4.89 42.58
C ALA A 140 -18.79 5.79 43.83
N PRO A 141 -17.94 6.83 43.94
CA PRO A 141 -17.93 7.68 45.15
C PRO A 141 -19.22 8.47 45.34
N LEU A 142 -19.86 8.92 44.26
CA LEU A 142 -21.15 9.62 44.32
C LEU A 142 -22.29 8.68 44.76
N GLN A 143 -22.23 7.42 44.39
CA GLN A 143 -23.21 6.42 44.83
C GLN A 143 -23.00 6.06 46.28
N ASP A 144 -21.75 5.90 46.74
CA ASP A 144 -21.41 5.65 48.14
C ASP A 144 -21.96 6.77 49.08
N ALA A 145 -21.81 8.02 48.64
CA ALA A 145 -22.35 9.18 49.38
C ALA A 145 -23.89 9.16 49.38
N ALA A 146 -24.52 8.76 48.27
CA ALA A 146 -25.98 8.65 48.21
C ALA A 146 -26.52 7.53 49.08
N ASP A 147 -25.83 6.39 49.15
CA ASP A 147 -26.24 5.23 49.93
C ASP A 147 -26.08 5.47 51.44
N LEU A 148 -25.19 6.42 51.81
CA LEU A 148 -25.01 6.87 53.21
C LEU A 148 -25.90 8.08 53.58
N GLU A 149 -26.78 8.53 52.66
CA GLU A 149 -27.63 9.71 52.82
C GLU A 149 -26.83 11.03 53.11
N ASP A 150 -25.55 11.06 52.63
CA ASP A 150 -24.62 12.18 52.84
C ASP A 150 -24.28 12.88 51.53
N THR A 151 -25.24 13.00 50.59
CA THR A 151 -25.07 13.67 49.33
C THR A 151 -25.53 15.12 49.35
N THR A 152 -24.74 16.00 48.75
CA THR A 152 -25.20 17.34 48.36
C THR A 152 -26.10 17.30 47.12
N GLU A 153 -26.88 18.37 46.88
CA GLU A 153 -27.70 18.49 45.69
C GLU A 153 -26.87 18.48 44.39
N ALA A 154 -25.67 19.08 44.42
CA ALA A 154 -24.75 19.07 43.30
C ALA A 154 -24.27 17.64 42.95
N GLU A 155 -23.87 16.86 43.96
CA GLU A 155 -23.44 15.46 43.78
C GLU A 155 -24.60 14.56 43.26
N ARG A 156 -25.83 14.85 43.70
CA ARG A 156 -27.00 14.12 43.19
C ARG A 156 -27.24 14.37 41.69
N VAL A 157 -27.13 15.64 41.27
CA VAL A 157 -27.26 16.01 39.85
C VAL A 157 -26.14 15.38 39.04
N GLU A 158 -24.89 15.42 39.57
CA GLU A 158 -23.73 14.79 38.89
C GLU A 158 -23.88 13.27 38.77
N LEU A 159 -24.31 12.59 39.81
CA LEU A 159 -24.59 11.15 39.83
C LEU A 159 -25.61 10.77 38.74
N ASP A 160 -26.70 11.53 38.66
CA ASP A 160 -27.75 11.29 37.65
C ASP A 160 -27.21 11.51 36.24
N ALA A 161 -26.39 12.52 36.01
CA ALA A 161 -25.78 12.79 34.72
C ALA A 161 -24.84 11.65 34.29
N TRP A 162 -23.97 11.16 35.18
CA TRP A 162 -23.08 10.03 34.89
C TRP A 162 -23.83 8.72 34.69
N LYS A 163 -24.90 8.47 35.42
CA LYS A 163 -25.77 7.29 35.17
C LYS A 163 -26.46 7.35 33.81
N ARG A 164 -26.99 8.52 33.40
CA ARG A 164 -27.56 8.73 32.07
C ARG A 164 -26.53 8.52 30.96
N TYR A 165 -25.31 9.05 31.12
CA TYR A 165 -24.20 8.85 30.20
C TYR A 165 -23.87 7.37 30.03
N ARG A 166 -23.75 6.60 31.14
CA ARG A 166 -23.49 5.15 31.09
C ARG A 166 -24.60 4.38 30.39
N ILE A 167 -25.86 4.78 30.56
CA ILE A 167 -27.00 4.21 29.85
C ILE A 167 -26.91 4.52 28.35
N ALA A 168 -26.53 5.75 27.98
CA ALA A 168 -26.38 6.15 26.59
C ALA A 168 -25.23 5.37 25.89
N LEU A 169 -24.11 5.13 26.57
CA LEU A 169 -23.03 4.28 26.08
C LEU A 169 -23.50 2.85 25.78
N ASN A 170 -24.37 2.27 26.58
CA ASN A 170 -24.94 0.93 26.33
C ASN A 170 -25.83 0.89 25.09
N ARG A 171 -26.38 2.02 24.66
CA ARG A 171 -27.29 2.13 23.51
C ARG A 171 -26.58 2.49 22.21
N VAL A 172 -25.27 2.73 22.23
CA VAL A 172 -24.47 3.10 21.05
C VAL A 172 -24.59 2.06 19.92
N SER A 173 -24.66 0.78 20.28
CA SER A 173 -24.81 -0.31 19.29
C SER A 173 -26.19 -0.37 18.61
N LEU A 174 -27.16 0.42 19.08
CA LEU A 174 -28.49 0.50 18.50
C LEU A 174 -28.64 1.63 17.46
N GLN A 175 -27.58 2.39 17.20
CA GLN A 175 -27.57 3.45 16.19
C GLN A 175 -27.59 2.85 14.79
N ASP A 176 -28.34 3.42 13.87
CA ASP A 176 -28.43 2.96 12.47
C ASP A 176 -27.07 3.02 11.76
N SER A 177 -26.21 3.96 12.16
CA SER A 177 -24.86 4.15 11.61
C SER A 177 -23.81 3.21 12.22
N TYR A 178 -24.17 2.39 13.21
CA TYR A 178 -23.24 1.45 13.84
C TYR A 178 -22.83 0.32 12.87
N PRO A 179 -21.57 -0.09 12.81
CA PRO A 179 -20.42 0.38 13.59
C PRO A 179 -19.57 1.44 12.87
N LYS A 180 -19.93 1.90 11.67
CA LYS A 180 -19.10 2.73 10.79
C LYS A 180 -19.00 4.19 11.24
N ALA A 181 -20.10 4.76 11.75
CA ALA A 181 -20.18 6.17 12.13
C ALA A 181 -20.92 6.33 13.46
N ILE A 182 -20.21 6.14 14.55
CA ILE A 182 -20.78 6.16 15.90
C ILE A 182 -20.85 7.59 16.43
N GLN A 183 -22.02 8.00 16.89
CA GLN A 183 -22.19 9.23 17.67
C GLN A 183 -22.06 8.90 19.14
N TRP A 184 -20.87 9.16 19.67
CA TRP A 184 -20.59 8.95 21.09
C TRP A 184 -21.30 9.99 21.93
N PRO A 185 -21.96 9.62 23.06
CA PRO A 185 -22.52 10.58 23.98
C PRO A 185 -21.40 11.44 24.62
N SER A 186 -21.72 12.71 24.90
CA SER A 186 -20.79 13.60 25.60
C SER A 186 -20.72 13.23 27.08
N SER A 187 -19.50 13.14 27.63
CA SER A 187 -19.31 12.93 29.06
C SER A 187 -19.86 14.13 29.85
N PRO A 188 -20.45 13.92 31.04
CA PRO A 188 -20.73 15.00 31.97
C PRO A 188 -19.46 15.77 32.34
N ALA A 189 -19.60 17.07 32.63
CA ALA A 189 -18.50 17.94 33.01
C ALA A 189 -18.05 17.69 34.47
#